data_589375be5a5a622d91634d402edf239c
#
_entry.id   589375be5a5a622d91634d402edf239c
#
_cell.length_a   1.000
_cell.length_b   1.000
_cell.length_c   1.000
_cell.angle_alpha   90.00
_cell.angle_beta   90.00
_cell.angle_gamma   90.00
#
_symmetry.space_group_name_H-M   'P 1'
#
loop_
_entity.id
_entity.type
_entity.pdbx_description
1 polymer ?
#
loop_
_entity_poly.entity_id
_entity_poly.type
_entity_poly.pdbx_seq_one_letter_code
_entity_poly.pdbx_strand_id
1 'polypeptide(L)'
;MSPAPHLVPRPHQIEASEAILAARRAGRPGFLLGDLTGLGKTLSAWLALSAMPEEEILVICPKGAIPQWRLTMAQAGLPAKSVTLMNFERTKTLMAPPAVSTKRSTRARNNELAKLGTPKRVWPLVVIDEAHRIRNPNSQQGLVCRQMAAAADFTLYMSATAGQAPHELSYLARLLVQGGDRRKGEGLGADLDGFRALMKRLGIGRAKGRWKNWSWEPNEDDRRTMSFLLYKGPNAIGLRRRPEEIAGWPEVQREITPTALDAESRRLYEATWREFRRELGLAGGSTRRAAGWAADLRFRQKGSLIRIAGTADFADDLIGNGQQVAISVAFLETSALLVEKLRGHGWRVDAINGTQSGERNEAVRLAFQRGELDAVVFTVTEAISLHRGEMPGGERERSLVVHDMRHSAIQLQQIEGRCHRDGQRAVIYYAYAENTVEEKIAATVIGRMADMDGMAGDDTAMLDAIAGVIEEAAEAR
;
A
#
# COMPACT_ATOMS: atom_id res chain seq x y z
N MET A 1 -25.68 7.10 25.19
CA MET A 1 -24.76 6.63 24.14
C MET A 1 -24.90 5.12 24.10
N SER A 2 -25.46 4.55 23.04
CA SER A 2 -25.44 3.09 22.86
C SER A 2 -23.99 2.60 22.83
N PRO A 3 -23.66 1.49 23.49
CA PRO A 3 -22.30 0.93 23.42
C PRO A 3 -21.97 0.66 21.96
N ALA A 4 -20.78 1.09 21.55
CA ALA A 4 -20.29 0.77 20.22
C ALA A 4 -20.27 -0.77 20.03
N PRO A 5 -20.66 -1.29 18.87
CA PRO A 5 -20.67 -2.73 18.64
C PRO A 5 -19.25 -3.27 18.87
N HIS A 6 -19.14 -4.30 19.70
CA HIS A 6 -17.86 -4.99 19.91
C HIS A 6 -17.44 -5.67 18.61
N LEU A 7 -16.19 -5.43 18.18
CA LEU A 7 -15.60 -6.14 17.06
C LEU A 7 -15.43 -7.62 17.46
N VAL A 8 -16.02 -8.50 16.68
CA VAL A 8 -15.84 -9.95 16.84
C VAL A 8 -14.67 -10.38 15.95
N PRO A 9 -13.55 -10.85 16.53
CA PRO A 9 -12.43 -11.31 15.73
C PRO A 9 -12.79 -12.52 14.88
N ARG A 10 -12.35 -12.55 13.64
CA ARG A 10 -12.50 -13.69 12.74
C ARG A 10 -11.41 -14.74 12.99
N PRO A 11 -11.60 -16.02 12.63
CA PRO A 11 -10.61 -17.07 12.86
C PRO A 11 -9.21 -16.71 12.38
N HIS A 12 -9.08 -16.20 11.15
CA HIS A 12 -7.77 -15.80 10.60
C HIS A 12 -7.11 -14.65 11.39
N GLN A 13 -7.86 -13.75 12.01
CA GLN A 13 -7.32 -12.67 12.84
C GLN A 13 -6.80 -13.20 14.17
N ILE A 14 -7.49 -14.19 14.73
CA ILE A 14 -7.04 -14.91 15.93
C ILE A 14 -5.74 -15.66 15.63
N GLU A 15 -5.68 -16.43 14.54
CA GLU A 15 -4.48 -17.13 14.08
C GLU A 15 -3.28 -16.18 13.89
N ALA A 16 -3.50 -15.01 13.28
CA ALA A 16 -2.45 -14.01 13.13
C ALA A 16 -1.96 -13.50 14.48
N SER A 17 -2.88 -13.23 15.40
CA SER A 17 -2.56 -12.81 16.77
C SER A 17 -1.73 -13.88 17.49
N GLU A 18 -2.12 -15.15 17.40
CA GLU A 18 -1.40 -16.27 18.00
C GLU A 18 0.00 -16.44 17.41
N ALA A 19 0.17 -16.26 16.10
CA ALA A 19 1.47 -16.32 15.44
C ALA A 19 2.42 -15.19 15.93
N ILE A 20 1.89 -13.98 16.11
CA ILE A 20 2.63 -12.84 16.68
C ILE A 20 3.06 -13.16 18.11
N LEU A 21 2.14 -13.66 18.94
CA LEU A 21 2.42 -14.04 20.34
C LEU A 21 3.42 -15.21 20.44
N ALA A 22 3.32 -16.18 19.53
CA ALA A 22 4.29 -17.29 19.45
C ALA A 22 5.69 -16.78 19.13
N ALA A 23 5.83 -15.82 18.21
CA ALA A 23 7.11 -15.20 17.89
C ALA A 23 7.69 -14.44 19.12
N ARG A 24 6.86 -13.71 19.87
CA ARG A 24 7.28 -13.02 21.11
C ARG A 24 7.74 -14.02 22.18
N ARG A 25 6.96 -15.07 22.41
CA ARG A 25 7.31 -16.15 23.39
C ARG A 25 8.59 -16.89 23.01
N ALA A 26 8.85 -17.04 21.70
CA ALA A 26 10.09 -17.64 21.21
C ALA A 26 11.33 -16.71 21.32
N GLY A 27 11.18 -15.51 21.91
CA GLY A 27 12.25 -14.53 22.05
C GLY A 27 12.70 -13.91 20.73
N ARG A 28 11.86 -13.94 19.70
CA ARG A 28 12.17 -13.27 18.43
C ARG A 28 12.11 -11.75 18.63
N PRO A 29 12.94 -10.97 17.91
CA PRO A 29 12.98 -9.51 18.06
C PRO A 29 11.79 -8.80 17.43
N GLY A 30 10.88 -9.52 16.78
CA GLY A 30 9.70 -9.00 16.14
C GLY A 30 9.03 -10.00 15.21
N PHE A 31 8.04 -9.51 14.46
CA PHE A 31 7.25 -10.29 13.52
C PHE A 31 6.80 -9.43 12.32
N LEU A 32 6.62 -10.05 11.16
CA LEU A 32 6.07 -9.42 9.96
C LEU A 32 4.64 -9.93 9.68
N LEU A 33 3.64 -9.08 9.88
CA LEU A 33 2.26 -9.38 9.48
C LEU A 33 2.02 -8.88 8.05
N GLY A 34 2.09 -9.80 7.10
CA GLY A 34 2.02 -9.54 5.67
C GLY A 34 0.64 -9.76 5.03
N ASP A 35 -0.39 -10.02 5.82
CA ASP A 35 -1.76 -10.24 5.34
C ASP A 35 -2.20 -9.16 4.35
N LEU A 36 -2.89 -9.54 3.27
CA LEU A 36 -3.34 -8.59 2.27
C LEU A 36 -4.33 -7.56 2.83
N THR A 37 -4.54 -6.52 2.07
CA THR A 37 -5.48 -5.45 2.45
C THR A 37 -6.89 -6.02 2.62
N GLY A 38 -7.61 -5.55 3.63
CA GLY A 38 -8.98 -6.01 3.92
C GLY A 38 -9.07 -7.12 4.97
N LEU A 39 -7.99 -7.85 5.27
CA LEU A 39 -8.01 -8.94 6.25
C LEU A 39 -7.99 -8.48 7.72
N GLY A 40 -8.00 -7.18 7.99
CA GLY A 40 -8.13 -6.63 9.34
C GLY A 40 -6.86 -6.71 10.19
N LYS A 41 -5.68 -6.50 9.58
CA LYS A 41 -4.37 -6.50 10.26
C LYS A 41 -4.33 -5.69 11.56
N THR A 42 -5.00 -4.54 11.60
CA THR A 42 -5.05 -3.68 12.79
C THR A 42 -5.67 -4.39 13.98
N LEU A 43 -6.78 -5.14 13.78
CA LEU A 43 -7.42 -5.93 14.83
C LEU A 43 -6.54 -7.11 15.24
N SER A 44 -5.97 -7.84 14.28
CA SER A 44 -5.04 -8.94 14.56
C SER A 44 -3.84 -8.49 15.40
N ALA A 45 -3.27 -7.33 15.04
CA ALA A 45 -2.18 -6.71 15.81
C ALA A 45 -2.63 -6.32 17.21
N TRP A 46 -3.80 -5.67 17.34
CA TRP A 46 -4.29 -5.23 18.64
C TRP A 46 -4.61 -6.39 19.59
N LEU A 47 -5.18 -7.48 19.07
CA LEU A 47 -5.40 -8.72 19.83
C LEU A 47 -4.07 -9.24 20.43
N ALA A 48 -3.02 -9.31 19.61
CA ALA A 48 -1.72 -9.77 20.08
C ALA A 48 -1.10 -8.81 21.11
N LEU A 49 -1.06 -7.49 20.79
CA LEU A 49 -0.45 -6.47 21.64
C LEU A 49 -1.14 -6.36 23.02
N SER A 50 -2.47 -6.49 23.04
CA SER A 50 -3.24 -6.44 24.30
C SER A 50 -2.96 -7.63 25.21
N ALA A 51 -2.58 -8.77 24.66
CA ALA A 51 -2.24 -9.97 25.40
C ALA A 51 -0.76 -10.02 25.84
N MET A 52 0.09 -9.08 25.38
CA MET A 52 1.48 -8.98 25.82
C MET A 52 1.58 -8.30 27.19
N PRO A 53 2.61 -8.60 28.01
CA PRO A 53 2.75 -8.01 29.34
C PRO A 53 3.14 -6.52 29.31
N GLU A 54 3.76 -6.06 28.25
CA GLU A 54 4.23 -4.69 28.12
C GLU A 54 3.08 -3.69 28.00
N GLU A 55 3.12 -2.62 28.80
CA GLU A 55 2.04 -1.63 28.89
C GLU A 55 2.19 -0.47 27.88
N GLU A 56 3.40 -0.25 27.38
CA GLU A 56 3.71 0.92 26.55
C GLU A 56 3.99 0.51 25.11
N ILE A 57 3.21 1.10 24.19
CA ILE A 57 3.25 0.77 22.78
C ILE A 57 3.42 2.05 21.95
N LEU A 58 4.40 2.05 21.04
CA LEU A 58 4.50 3.05 19.98
C LEU A 58 3.94 2.46 18.68
N VAL A 59 2.93 3.09 18.10
CA VAL A 59 2.42 2.76 16.77
C VAL A 59 2.80 3.87 15.80
N ILE A 60 3.61 3.54 14.81
CA ILE A 60 3.96 4.42 13.69
C ILE A 60 3.13 3.98 12.48
N CYS A 61 2.27 4.86 11.98
CA CYS A 61 1.32 4.54 10.92
C CYS A 61 1.11 5.73 9.98
N PRO A 62 0.49 5.55 8.79
CA PRO A 62 0.02 6.66 7.98
C PRO A 62 -0.92 7.57 8.77
N LYS A 63 -0.88 8.88 8.47
CA LYS A 63 -1.73 9.85 9.17
C LYS A 63 -3.21 9.48 9.13
N GLY A 64 -3.70 8.99 7.98
CA GLY A 64 -5.08 8.54 7.79
C GLY A 64 -5.44 7.26 8.54
N ALA A 65 -4.46 6.46 8.99
CA ALA A 65 -4.72 5.24 9.77
C ALA A 65 -4.93 5.50 11.28
N ILE A 66 -4.54 6.68 11.78
CA ILE A 66 -4.66 7.02 13.21
C ILE A 66 -6.13 6.91 13.71
N PRO A 67 -7.15 7.45 13.02
CA PRO A 67 -8.55 7.27 13.42
C PRO A 67 -8.96 5.79 13.47
N GLN A 68 -8.57 5.01 12.47
CA GLN A 68 -8.86 3.57 12.41
C GLN A 68 -8.22 2.80 13.59
N TRP A 69 -6.98 3.10 13.93
CA TRP A 69 -6.33 2.51 15.12
C TRP A 69 -7.11 2.82 16.39
N ARG A 70 -7.49 4.10 16.61
CA ARG A 70 -8.29 4.52 17.76
C ARG A 70 -9.63 3.80 17.82
N LEU A 71 -10.33 3.73 16.70
CA LEU A 71 -11.62 3.06 16.58
C LEU A 71 -11.51 1.57 16.90
N THR A 72 -10.54 0.87 16.29
CA THR A 72 -10.29 -0.55 16.54
C THR A 72 -9.99 -0.81 18.02
N MET A 73 -9.12 -0.02 18.64
CA MET A 73 -8.81 -0.15 20.06
C MET A 73 -10.04 0.05 20.96
N ALA A 74 -10.88 1.04 20.64
CA ALA A 74 -12.10 1.32 21.40
C ALA A 74 -13.17 0.22 21.25
N GLN A 75 -13.30 -0.33 20.04
CA GLN A 75 -14.34 -1.33 19.73
C GLN A 75 -13.94 -2.77 20.05
N ALA A 76 -12.65 -3.06 20.21
CA ALA A 76 -12.17 -4.41 20.50
C ALA A 76 -12.52 -4.90 21.92
N GLY A 77 -12.88 -4.01 22.84
CA GLY A 77 -13.24 -4.38 24.22
C GLY A 77 -12.10 -5.02 25.03
N LEU A 78 -10.84 -4.80 24.62
CA LEU A 78 -9.64 -5.36 25.22
C LEU A 78 -9.05 -4.43 26.28
N PRO A 79 -8.19 -4.94 27.19
CA PRO A 79 -7.55 -4.12 28.22
C PRO A 79 -6.87 -2.89 27.62
N ALA A 80 -7.05 -1.76 28.29
CA ALA A 80 -6.42 -0.50 27.90
C ALA A 80 -4.89 -0.58 28.11
N LYS A 81 -4.16 -0.05 27.11
CA LYS A 81 -2.70 0.09 27.18
C LYS A 81 -2.29 1.52 26.84
N SER A 82 -1.10 1.91 27.28
CA SER A 82 -0.54 3.23 26.95
C SER A 82 -0.02 3.24 25.51
N VAL A 83 -0.86 3.68 24.57
CA VAL A 83 -0.53 3.69 23.14
C VAL A 83 -0.20 5.10 22.68
N THR A 84 1.00 5.28 22.14
CA THR A 84 1.42 6.49 21.42
C THR A 84 1.23 6.27 19.93
N LEU A 85 0.27 6.98 19.33
CA LEU A 85 0.04 6.97 17.88
C LEU A 85 0.83 8.09 17.21
N MET A 86 1.69 7.75 16.25
CA MET A 86 2.57 8.69 15.55
C MET A 86 2.49 8.47 14.05
N ASN A 87 2.37 9.56 13.28
CA ASN A 87 2.51 9.44 11.83
C ASN A 87 3.97 9.53 11.38
N PHE A 88 4.26 8.98 10.19
CA PHE A 88 5.63 8.93 9.67
C PHE A 88 6.29 10.31 9.55
N GLU A 89 5.54 11.34 9.20
CA GLU A 89 6.03 12.70 9.00
C GLU A 89 6.54 13.33 10.30
N ARG A 90 6.00 12.89 11.43
CA ARG A 90 6.36 13.41 12.77
C ARG A 90 7.40 12.55 13.50
N THR A 91 7.83 11.42 12.96
CA THR A 91 8.76 10.51 13.65
C THR A 91 10.06 11.17 14.07
N LYS A 92 10.52 12.20 13.36
CA LYS A 92 11.71 12.98 13.77
C LYS A 92 11.59 13.57 15.17
N THR A 93 10.39 13.89 15.64
CA THR A 93 10.15 14.43 17.00
C THR A 93 10.49 13.43 18.11
N LEU A 94 10.57 12.14 17.77
CA LEU A 94 10.95 11.06 18.69
C LEU A 94 12.45 11.04 18.99
N MET A 95 13.25 11.80 18.22
CA MET A 95 14.70 11.83 18.32
C MET A 95 15.17 13.04 19.11
N ALA A 96 16.13 12.83 20.01
CA ALA A 96 16.90 13.91 20.60
C ALA A 96 17.91 14.45 19.58
N PRO A 97 18.22 15.75 19.58
CA PRO A 97 19.27 16.27 18.70
C PRO A 97 20.59 15.54 18.96
N PRO A 98 21.43 15.33 17.94
CA PRO A 98 22.72 14.70 18.10
C PRO A 98 23.58 15.54 19.05
N ALA A 99 24.31 14.87 19.95
CA ALA A 99 25.31 15.55 20.79
C ALA A 99 26.31 16.27 19.89
N VAL A 100 26.59 17.53 20.19
CA VAL A 100 27.58 18.33 19.45
C VAL A 100 28.96 17.71 19.70
N SER A 101 29.43 16.88 18.79
CA SER A 101 30.78 16.32 18.85
C SER A 101 31.77 17.32 18.27
N THR A 102 32.67 17.80 19.10
CA THR A 102 33.78 18.70 18.72
C THR A 102 34.89 18.00 17.91
N LYS A 103 34.89 16.66 17.84
CA LYS A 103 35.84 15.85 17.07
C LYS A 103 35.11 15.00 16.03
N ARG A 104 34.87 15.55 14.86
CA ARG A 104 34.28 14.80 13.73
C ARG A 104 35.39 14.14 12.92
N SER A 105 35.53 12.81 13.02
CA SER A 105 36.24 12.04 12.00
C SER A 105 35.44 12.05 10.70
N THR A 106 36.13 11.98 9.56
CA THR A 106 35.52 11.93 8.21
C THR A 106 34.50 10.79 8.08
N ARG A 107 34.67 9.70 8.84
CA ARG A 107 33.78 8.54 8.91
C ARG A 107 32.45 8.85 9.61
N ALA A 108 32.45 9.73 10.61
CA ALA A 108 31.24 10.18 11.29
C ALA A 108 30.40 11.19 10.47
N ARG A 109 31.03 11.93 9.53
CA ARG A 109 30.32 12.84 8.63
C ARG A 109 29.38 12.11 7.67
N ASN A 110 29.68 10.88 7.30
CA ASN A 110 28.90 10.09 6.33
C ASN A 110 27.88 9.14 6.99
N ASN A 111 27.79 9.13 8.32
CA ASN A 111 26.83 8.31 9.02
C ASN A 111 25.52 9.10 9.23
N GLU A 112 24.54 8.89 8.36
CA GLU A 112 23.22 9.53 8.45
C GLU A 112 22.51 9.25 9.78
N LEU A 113 22.74 8.07 10.38
CA LEU A 113 22.22 7.72 11.70
C LEU A 113 22.76 8.64 12.80
N ALA A 114 24.06 8.98 12.75
CA ALA A 114 24.68 9.89 13.72
C ALA A 114 24.13 11.33 13.62
N LYS A 115 23.59 11.72 12.47
CA LYS A 115 22.96 13.03 12.28
C LYS A 115 21.57 13.13 12.87
N LEU A 116 20.91 12.01 13.10
CA LEU A 116 19.53 11.97 13.63
C LEU A 116 19.46 12.07 15.16
N GLY A 117 20.56 11.80 15.86
CA GLY A 117 20.59 11.73 17.32
C GLY A 117 20.13 10.37 17.85
N THR A 118 19.67 10.34 19.11
CA THR A 118 19.22 9.13 19.79
C THR A 118 17.71 9.20 20.08
N PRO A 119 17.02 8.07 20.25
CA PRO A 119 15.65 8.07 20.73
C PRO A 119 15.50 8.81 22.05
N LYS A 120 14.55 9.72 22.15
CA LYS A 120 14.22 10.41 23.41
C LYS A 120 13.66 9.47 24.46
N ARG A 121 13.04 8.40 24.02
CA ARG A 121 12.41 7.37 24.83
C ARG A 121 12.50 6.03 24.12
N VAL A 122 12.61 4.96 24.88
CA VAL A 122 12.51 3.59 24.40
C VAL A 122 11.10 3.07 24.68
N TRP A 123 10.48 2.46 23.70
CA TRP A 123 9.22 1.73 23.83
C TRP A 123 9.51 0.25 23.77
N PRO A 124 9.02 -0.56 24.71
CA PRO A 124 9.21 -2.01 24.66
C PRO A 124 8.53 -2.65 23.43
N LEU A 125 7.36 -2.13 23.05
CA LEU A 125 6.64 -2.57 21.87
C LEU A 125 6.56 -1.44 20.82
N VAL A 126 7.00 -1.74 19.61
CA VAL A 126 6.90 -0.83 18.46
C VAL A 126 6.13 -1.52 17.35
N VAL A 127 5.13 -0.83 16.81
CA VAL A 127 4.39 -1.24 15.61
C VAL A 127 4.72 -0.27 14.48
N ILE A 128 5.03 -0.81 13.30
CA ILE A 128 5.23 -0.03 12.08
C ILE A 128 4.20 -0.52 11.07
N ASP A 129 3.11 0.23 10.97
CA ASP A 129 2.02 -0.05 10.05
C ASP A 129 2.34 0.57 8.68
N GLU A 130 2.00 -0.13 7.60
CA GLU A 130 2.44 0.15 6.23
C GLU A 130 3.99 0.26 6.15
N ALA A 131 4.65 -0.76 6.70
CA ALA A 131 6.11 -0.80 6.86
C ALA A 131 6.89 -0.65 5.54
N HIS A 132 6.27 -0.91 4.37
CA HIS A 132 6.89 -0.65 3.08
C HIS A 132 7.28 0.83 2.87
N ARG A 133 6.68 1.77 3.61
CA ARG A 133 7.05 3.21 3.54
C ARG A 133 8.49 3.48 4.02
N ILE A 134 9.06 2.59 4.81
CA ILE A 134 10.45 2.70 5.29
C ILE A 134 11.44 1.82 4.51
N ARG A 135 11.05 1.32 3.33
CA ARG A 135 11.88 0.49 2.46
C ARG A 135 13.16 1.17 1.95
N ASN A 136 13.12 2.51 1.79
CA ASN A 136 14.32 3.26 1.43
C ASN A 136 15.24 3.39 2.66
N PRO A 137 16.42 2.73 2.65
CA PRO A 137 17.33 2.72 3.79
C PRO A 137 17.92 4.09 4.14
N ASN A 138 17.91 5.03 3.22
CA ASN A 138 18.50 6.35 3.39
C ASN A 138 17.45 7.43 3.70
N SER A 139 16.17 7.10 3.67
CA SER A 139 15.12 8.05 4.03
C SER A 139 15.16 8.37 5.53
N GLN A 140 14.89 9.63 5.89
CA GLN A 140 14.87 10.06 7.29
C GLN A 140 13.88 9.23 8.11
N GLN A 141 12.69 8.97 7.58
CA GLN A 141 11.67 8.13 8.22
C GLN A 141 12.18 6.70 8.43
N GLY A 142 12.80 6.10 7.42
CA GLY A 142 13.39 4.76 7.51
C GLY A 142 14.50 4.67 8.55
N LEU A 143 15.34 5.69 8.65
CA LEU A 143 16.40 5.76 9.65
C LEU A 143 15.85 5.85 11.07
N VAL A 144 14.87 6.71 11.33
CA VAL A 144 14.24 6.86 12.64
C VAL A 144 13.50 5.58 13.04
N CYS A 145 12.67 5.03 12.15
CA CYS A 145 11.92 3.80 12.44
C CYS A 145 12.84 2.62 12.76
N ARG A 146 13.98 2.50 12.07
CA ARG A 146 14.99 1.46 12.38
C ARG A 146 15.63 1.66 13.74
N GLN A 147 15.90 2.89 14.15
CA GLN A 147 16.43 3.16 15.50
C GLN A 147 15.40 2.82 16.58
N MET A 148 14.13 3.18 16.39
CA MET A 148 13.04 2.80 17.28
C MET A 148 12.92 1.27 17.38
N ALA A 149 12.90 0.58 16.25
CA ALA A 149 12.82 -0.87 16.18
C ALA A 149 14.03 -1.57 16.83
N ALA A 150 15.24 -1.01 16.67
CA ALA A 150 16.45 -1.57 17.28
C ALA A 150 16.46 -1.43 18.79
N ALA A 151 15.85 -0.38 19.34
CA ALA A 151 15.76 -0.13 20.78
C ALA A 151 14.60 -0.88 21.46
N ALA A 152 13.61 -1.36 20.71
CA ALA A 152 12.45 -2.07 21.22
C ALA A 152 12.76 -3.53 21.56
N ASP A 153 12.03 -4.09 22.55
CA ASP A 153 12.09 -5.53 22.83
C ASP A 153 11.45 -6.34 21.72
N PHE A 154 10.34 -5.84 21.16
CA PHE A 154 9.63 -6.47 20.06
C PHE A 154 9.10 -5.44 19.07
N THR A 155 9.28 -5.71 17.77
CA THR A 155 8.76 -4.85 16.70
C THR A 155 7.80 -5.63 15.80
N LEU A 156 6.55 -5.16 15.71
CA LEU A 156 5.58 -5.69 14.77
C LEU A 156 5.59 -4.83 13.50
N TYR A 157 6.02 -5.41 12.40
CA TYR A 157 5.91 -4.79 11.08
C TYR A 157 4.62 -5.26 10.40
N MET A 158 3.85 -4.34 9.86
CA MET A 158 2.61 -4.65 9.16
C MET A 158 2.66 -4.06 7.76
N SER A 159 2.50 -4.89 6.75
CA SER A 159 2.41 -4.43 5.36
C SER A 159 1.91 -5.56 4.47
N ALA A 160 0.89 -5.30 3.67
CA ALA A 160 0.46 -6.22 2.61
C ALA A 160 1.59 -6.47 1.58
N THR A 161 2.54 -5.56 1.51
CA THR A 161 3.65 -5.52 0.54
C THR A 161 4.93 -5.19 1.26
N ALA A 162 5.65 -6.20 1.76
CA ALA A 162 6.88 -5.95 2.51
C ALA A 162 7.96 -5.25 1.66
N GLY A 163 8.07 -5.59 0.38
CA GLY A 163 8.99 -4.99 -0.58
C GLY A 163 8.83 -5.64 -1.95
N GLN A 164 9.28 -4.96 -2.99
CA GLN A 164 9.23 -5.43 -4.38
C GLN A 164 10.55 -6.09 -4.81
N ALA A 165 11.64 -5.68 -4.20
CA ALA A 165 12.97 -6.20 -4.46
C ALA A 165 13.66 -6.50 -3.13
N PRO A 166 14.57 -7.50 -3.09
CA PRO A 166 15.22 -7.91 -1.85
C PRO A 166 15.91 -6.78 -1.08
N HIS A 167 16.52 -5.82 -1.77
CA HIS A 167 17.20 -4.69 -1.10
C HIS A 167 16.24 -3.78 -0.31
N GLU A 168 14.99 -3.69 -0.73
CA GLU A 168 13.95 -2.91 -0.05
C GLU A 168 13.59 -3.49 1.32
N LEU A 169 13.89 -4.79 1.55
CA LEU A 169 13.62 -5.50 2.80
C LEU A 169 14.68 -5.24 3.89
N SER A 170 15.64 -4.35 3.63
CA SER A 170 16.70 -4.02 4.59
C SER A 170 16.19 -3.46 5.93
N TYR A 171 14.97 -2.96 6.01
CA TYR A 171 14.36 -2.55 7.26
C TYR A 171 13.99 -3.74 8.18
N LEU A 172 13.88 -4.94 7.61
CA LEU A 172 13.67 -6.20 8.34
C LEU A 172 15.00 -6.88 8.74
N ALA A 173 16.14 -6.21 8.58
CA ALA A 173 17.46 -6.79 8.86
C ALA A 173 17.52 -7.52 10.22
N ARG A 174 17.01 -6.88 11.28
CA ARG A 174 16.98 -7.46 12.61
C ARG A 174 16.20 -8.77 12.68
N LEU A 175 15.03 -8.82 12.03
CA LEU A 175 14.21 -10.05 12.00
C LEU A 175 14.89 -11.15 11.18
N LEU A 176 15.42 -10.83 10.02
CA LEU A 176 16.05 -11.79 9.11
C LEU A 176 17.35 -12.36 9.69
N VAL A 177 18.16 -11.52 10.31
CA VAL A 177 19.46 -11.92 10.87
C VAL A 177 19.30 -12.66 12.21
N GLN A 178 18.45 -12.19 13.11
CA GLN A 178 18.28 -12.73 14.46
C GLN A 178 17.11 -13.69 14.62
N GLY A 179 16.03 -13.49 13.87
CA GLY A 179 14.79 -14.27 13.93
C GLY A 179 14.67 -15.37 12.88
N GLY A 180 15.50 -15.32 11.82
CA GLY A 180 15.52 -16.29 10.73
C GLY A 180 16.41 -17.50 11.03
N ASP A 181 17.07 -18.05 9.97
CA ASP A 181 18.01 -19.15 10.12
C ASP A 181 19.25 -18.68 10.91
N ARG A 182 19.35 -19.13 12.16
CA ARG A 182 20.43 -18.73 13.08
C ARG A 182 21.83 -19.06 12.51
N ARG A 183 21.98 -20.18 11.75
CA ARG A 183 23.27 -20.53 11.16
C ARG A 183 23.70 -19.55 10.09
N LYS A 184 22.74 -19.06 9.27
CA LYS A 184 23.01 -18.09 8.21
C LYS A 184 23.19 -16.68 8.73
N GLY A 185 22.56 -16.34 9.88
CA GLY A 185 22.70 -15.05 10.57
C GLY A 185 23.87 -14.96 11.53
N GLU A 186 24.55 -16.09 11.86
CA GLU A 186 25.61 -16.14 12.86
C GLU A 186 26.75 -15.18 12.53
N GLY A 187 27.13 -14.38 13.53
CA GLY A 187 28.19 -13.37 13.42
C GLY A 187 27.83 -12.14 12.58
N LEU A 188 26.55 -11.98 12.17
CA LEU A 188 26.11 -10.81 11.43
C LEU A 188 25.42 -9.79 12.35
N GLY A 189 25.68 -8.50 12.09
CA GLY A 189 24.95 -7.40 12.73
C GLY A 189 23.49 -7.32 12.27
N ALA A 190 22.62 -6.78 13.12
CA ALA A 190 21.20 -6.56 12.81
C ALA A 190 20.95 -5.21 12.09
N ASP A 191 21.92 -4.76 11.32
CA ASP A 191 21.96 -3.51 10.59
C ASP A 191 21.98 -3.74 9.07
N LEU A 192 22.17 -2.69 8.30
CA LEU A 192 22.23 -2.73 6.85
C LEU A 192 23.40 -3.59 6.31
N ASP A 193 24.53 -3.55 7.00
CA ASP A 193 25.71 -4.33 6.56
C ASP A 193 25.52 -5.81 6.86
N GLY A 194 24.94 -6.16 8.01
CA GLY A 194 24.55 -7.53 8.31
C GLY A 194 23.48 -8.06 7.36
N PHE A 195 22.50 -7.23 6.98
CA PHE A 195 21.53 -7.58 5.96
C PHE A 195 22.19 -7.90 4.61
N ARG A 196 23.10 -7.04 4.15
CA ARG A 196 23.85 -7.26 2.91
C ARG A 196 24.69 -8.54 2.95
N ALA A 197 25.34 -8.80 4.09
CA ALA A 197 26.12 -10.01 4.28
C ALA A 197 25.24 -11.27 4.26
N LEU A 198 24.04 -11.20 4.87
CA LEU A 198 23.04 -12.28 4.82
C LEU A 198 22.59 -12.55 3.38
N MET A 199 22.23 -11.51 2.64
CA MET A 199 21.82 -11.65 1.24
C MET A 199 22.93 -12.32 0.40
N LYS A 200 24.17 -11.92 0.59
CA LYS A 200 25.32 -12.54 -0.05
C LYS A 200 25.46 -14.03 0.32
N ARG A 201 25.28 -14.42 1.58
CA ARG A 201 25.30 -15.83 2.03
C ARG A 201 24.17 -16.66 1.40
N LEU A 202 23.05 -16.01 1.11
CA LEU A 202 21.89 -16.63 0.47
C LEU A 202 22.03 -16.70 -1.06
N GLY A 203 23.10 -16.13 -1.63
CA GLY A 203 23.27 -16.04 -3.09
C GLY A 203 22.32 -15.03 -3.75
N ILE A 204 21.66 -14.18 -2.96
CA ILE A 204 20.67 -13.20 -3.43
C ILE A 204 21.38 -11.92 -3.88
N GLY A 205 21.11 -11.51 -5.11
CA GLY A 205 21.71 -10.32 -5.73
C GLY A 205 23.12 -10.54 -6.26
N ARG A 206 23.54 -9.67 -7.16
CA ARG A 206 24.87 -9.71 -7.80
C ARG A 206 25.58 -8.37 -7.68
N ALA A 207 26.85 -8.38 -7.34
CA ALA A 207 27.69 -7.19 -7.40
C ALA A 207 27.95 -6.84 -8.87
N LYS A 208 27.50 -5.69 -9.35
CA LYS A 208 27.83 -5.16 -10.68
C LYS A 208 28.92 -4.10 -10.62
N GLY A 209 29.88 -4.24 -11.55
CA GLY A 209 30.88 -3.21 -11.86
C GLY A 209 32.12 -3.20 -11.00
N ARG A 210 33.13 -2.42 -11.47
CA ARG A 210 34.49 -2.28 -10.90
C ARG A 210 34.48 -1.75 -9.44
N TRP A 211 33.40 -1.06 -9.03
CA TRP A 211 33.24 -0.44 -7.71
C TRP A 211 32.39 -1.25 -6.75
N LYS A 212 32.07 -2.52 -7.05
CA LYS A 212 31.26 -3.41 -6.20
C LYS A 212 29.94 -2.79 -5.74
N ASN A 213 29.35 -1.89 -6.52
CA ASN A 213 28.02 -1.41 -6.26
C ASN A 213 27.04 -2.56 -6.40
N TRP A 214 26.34 -2.84 -5.32
CA TRP A 214 25.32 -3.88 -5.30
C TRP A 214 24.14 -3.40 -6.13
N SER A 215 23.91 -4.01 -7.27
CA SER A 215 22.70 -3.82 -8.06
C SER A 215 21.86 -5.09 -8.01
N TRP A 216 20.59 -4.87 -7.78
CA TRP A 216 19.59 -5.92 -7.84
C TRP A 216 18.96 -5.90 -9.22
N GLU A 217 19.26 -6.90 -10.02
CA GLU A 217 18.34 -7.25 -11.10
C GLU A 217 17.32 -8.20 -10.49
N PRO A 218 16.02 -7.88 -10.56
CA PRO A 218 14.97 -8.75 -10.04
C PRO A 218 15.08 -10.11 -10.72
N ASN A 219 15.41 -11.13 -9.93
CA ASN A 219 15.45 -12.51 -10.35
C ASN A 219 14.30 -13.23 -9.65
N GLU A 220 13.56 -14.05 -10.37
CA GLU A 220 12.42 -14.77 -9.81
C GLU A 220 12.85 -15.73 -8.69
N ASP A 221 14.02 -16.38 -8.83
CA ASP A 221 14.57 -17.25 -7.79
C ASP A 221 14.91 -16.49 -6.51
N ASP A 222 15.45 -15.27 -6.63
CA ASP A 222 15.71 -14.39 -5.48
C ASP A 222 14.39 -14.04 -4.77
N ARG A 223 13.32 -13.77 -5.53
CA ARG A 223 11.99 -13.47 -4.98
C ARG A 223 11.37 -14.66 -4.29
N ARG A 224 11.47 -15.86 -4.88
CA ARG A 224 11.02 -17.11 -4.26
C ARG A 224 11.76 -17.38 -2.96
N THR A 225 13.09 -17.22 -2.97
CA THR A 225 13.91 -17.37 -1.77
C THR A 225 13.51 -16.38 -0.68
N MET A 226 13.30 -15.11 -1.04
CA MET A 226 12.85 -14.11 -0.07
C MET A 226 11.45 -14.39 0.45
N SER A 227 10.50 -14.78 -0.41
CA SER A 227 9.16 -15.17 0.00
C SER A 227 9.18 -16.36 0.97
N PHE A 228 10.05 -17.33 0.73
CA PHE A 228 10.25 -18.47 1.61
C PHE A 228 10.78 -18.03 2.99
N LEU A 229 11.78 -17.16 3.04
CA LEU A 229 12.33 -16.62 4.29
C LEU A 229 11.33 -15.78 5.08
N LEU A 230 10.52 -15.01 4.36
CA LEU A 230 9.54 -14.13 4.99
C LEU A 230 8.35 -14.92 5.56
N TYR A 231 7.79 -15.90 4.81
CA TYR A 231 6.44 -16.40 5.09
C TYR A 231 6.28 -17.92 5.05
N LYS A 232 7.14 -18.68 4.38
CA LYS A 232 6.88 -20.11 4.07
C LYS A 232 7.85 -21.08 4.74
N GLY A 233 9.05 -20.64 5.07
CA GLY A 233 10.09 -21.50 5.63
C GLY A 233 9.86 -21.86 7.10
N PRO A 234 10.56 -22.88 7.63
CA PRO A 234 10.44 -23.29 9.04
C PRO A 234 10.85 -22.18 10.02
N ASN A 235 11.68 -21.24 9.56
CA ASN A 235 12.13 -20.08 10.32
C ASN A 235 11.58 -18.79 9.72
N ALA A 236 10.42 -18.84 9.06
CA ALA A 236 9.78 -17.66 8.52
C ALA A 236 9.60 -16.59 9.61
N ILE A 237 9.86 -15.35 9.23
CA ILE A 237 9.80 -14.21 10.17
C ILE A 237 8.42 -13.57 10.25
N GLY A 238 7.47 -14.04 9.48
CA GLY A 238 6.13 -13.47 9.38
C GLY A 238 5.09 -14.45 8.88
N LEU A 239 3.88 -13.93 8.75
CA LEU A 239 2.71 -14.58 8.20
C LEU A 239 2.13 -13.70 7.09
N ARG A 240 1.70 -14.30 6.00
CA ARG A 240 0.99 -13.62 4.91
C ARG A 240 -0.09 -14.53 4.37
N ARG A 241 -1.30 -14.00 4.28
CA ARG A 241 -2.44 -14.68 3.68
C ARG A 241 -3.12 -13.76 2.68
N ARG A 242 -3.79 -14.39 1.74
CA ARG A 242 -4.64 -13.75 0.74
C ARG A 242 -6.10 -13.91 1.11
N PRO A 243 -7.00 -13.03 0.66
CA PRO A 243 -8.44 -13.20 0.83
C PRO A 243 -8.94 -14.58 0.37
N GLU A 244 -8.43 -15.07 -0.76
CA GLU A 244 -8.79 -16.34 -1.39
C GLU A 244 -8.41 -17.57 -0.53
N GLU A 245 -7.44 -17.43 0.36
CA GLU A 245 -7.00 -18.46 1.31
C GLU A 245 -7.87 -18.52 2.58
N ILE A 246 -8.75 -17.53 2.76
CA ILE A 246 -9.64 -17.46 3.94
C ILE A 246 -10.96 -18.13 3.62
N ALA A 247 -11.28 -19.20 4.34
CA ALA A 247 -12.52 -19.95 4.15
C ALA A 247 -13.76 -19.04 4.26
N GLY A 248 -14.62 -19.08 3.25
CA GLY A 248 -15.84 -18.29 3.18
C GLY A 248 -15.62 -16.82 2.83
N TRP A 249 -14.40 -16.41 2.45
CA TRP A 249 -14.17 -15.07 1.91
C TRP A 249 -14.73 -14.99 0.49
N PRO A 250 -15.49 -13.94 0.15
CA PRO A 250 -16.03 -13.81 -1.20
C PRO A 250 -14.91 -13.57 -2.23
N GLU A 251 -15.06 -14.18 -3.40
CA GLU A 251 -14.15 -13.92 -4.52
C GLU A 251 -14.23 -12.47 -4.99
N VAL A 252 -13.08 -11.93 -5.42
CA VAL A 252 -13.02 -10.59 -6.02
C VAL A 252 -13.53 -10.68 -7.45
N GLN A 253 -14.67 -10.05 -7.72
CA GLN A 253 -15.21 -9.95 -9.08
C GLN A 253 -14.65 -8.69 -9.74
N ARG A 254 -13.87 -8.89 -10.82
CA ARG A 254 -13.26 -7.82 -11.62
C ARG A 254 -13.87 -7.82 -13.00
N GLU A 255 -14.29 -6.65 -13.45
CA GLU A 255 -14.85 -6.44 -14.79
C GLU A 255 -14.11 -5.31 -15.50
N ILE A 256 -13.71 -5.57 -16.73
CA ILE A 256 -13.14 -4.56 -17.63
C ILE A 256 -14.29 -3.89 -18.35
N THR A 257 -14.51 -2.60 -18.07
CA THR A 257 -15.73 -1.91 -18.49
C THR A 257 -15.41 -0.80 -19.48
N PRO A 258 -15.89 -0.90 -20.74
CA PRO A 258 -15.73 0.18 -21.71
C PRO A 258 -16.57 1.39 -21.31
N THR A 259 -15.99 2.57 -21.43
CA THR A 259 -16.68 3.86 -21.34
C THR A 259 -16.71 4.49 -22.72
N ALA A 260 -17.90 4.81 -23.18
CA ALA A 260 -18.09 5.43 -24.49
C ALA A 260 -17.47 6.84 -24.52
N LEU A 261 -16.82 7.17 -25.62
CA LEU A 261 -16.39 8.53 -25.92
C LEU A 261 -17.31 9.11 -27.00
N ASP A 262 -17.87 10.29 -26.75
CA ASP A 262 -18.53 11.05 -27.79
C ASP A 262 -17.54 11.47 -28.89
N ALA A 263 -18.04 12.01 -30.00
CA ALA A 263 -17.21 12.33 -31.16
C ALA A 263 -16.12 13.39 -30.86
N GLU A 264 -16.37 14.32 -29.94
CA GLU A 264 -15.42 15.36 -29.54
C GLU A 264 -14.35 14.76 -28.63
N SER A 265 -14.75 14.04 -27.59
CA SER A 265 -13.86 13.32 -26.66
C SER A 265 -12.97 12.33 -27.40
N ARG A 266 -13.48 11.62 -28.40
CA ARG A 266 -12.71 10.72 -29.25
C ARG A 266 -11.62 11.45 -30.03
N ARG A 267 -11.97 12.57 -30.70
CA ARG A 267 -10.99 13.39 -31.42
C ARG A 267 -9.90 13.92 -30.49
N LEU A 268 -10.28 14.34 -29.30
CA LEU A 268 -9.34 14.83 -28.29
C LEU A 268 -8.43 13.72 -27.78
N TYR A 269 -8.96 12.53 -27.56
CA TYR A 269 -8.19 11.36 -27.16
C TYR A 269 -7.16 10.98 -28.25
N GLU A 270 -7.57 10.89 -29.50
CA GLU A 270 -6.67 10.59 -30.61
C GLU A 270 -5.58 11.64 -30.80
N ALA A 271 -5.91 12.92 -30.61
CA ALA A 271 -4.93 13.99 -30.65
C ALA A 271 -3.91 13.86 -29.49
N THR A 272 -4.39 13.55 -28.28
CA THR A 272 -3.57 13.33 -27.11
C THR A 272 -2.66 12.11 -27.26
N TRP A 273 -3.19 11.02 -27.85
CA TRP A 273 -2.42 9.82 -28.15
C TRP A 273 -1.33 10.07 -29.21
N ARG A 274 -1.62 10.84 -30.25
CA ARG A 274 -0.61 11.26 -31.26
C ARG A 274 0.49 12.11 -30.66
N GLU A 275 0.14 13.04 -29.78
CA GLU A 275 1.12 13.87 -29.06
C GLU A 275 2.04 12.99 -28.19
N PHE A 276 1.48 12.07 -27.44
CA PHE A 276 2.22 11.14 -26.59
C PHE A 276 3.19 10.27 -27.41
N ARG A 277 2.77 9.69 -28.52
CA ARG A 277 3.62 8.90 -29.41
C ARG A 277 4.78 9.73 -29.97
N ARG A 278 4.53 10.97 -30.36
CA ARG A 278 5.57 11.90 -30.83
C ARG A 278 6.62 12.17 -29.73
N GLU A 279 6.19 12.41 -28.52
CA GLU A 279 7.10 12.64 -27.38
C GLU A 279 7.95 11.40 -27.08
N LEU A 280 7.38 10.20 -27.12
CA LEU A 280 8.11 8.94 -26.96
C LEU A 280 9.15 8.74 -28.07
N GLY A 281 8.82 9.06 -29.31
CA GLY A 281 9.71 8.92 -30.46
C GLY A 281 10.89 9.92 -30.45
N LEU A 282 10.73 11.09 -29.82
CA LEU A 282 11.78 12.10 -29.71
C LEU A 282 12.75 11.84 -28.55
N ALA A 283 12.39 11.01 -27.59
CA ALA A 283 13.21 10.70 -26.42
C ALA A 283 14.30 9.69 -26.79
N GLY A 284 15.57 10.13 -26.85
CA GLY A 284 16.75 9.28 -27.12
C GLY A 284 17.66 9.11 -25.91
N GLY A 285 18.39 7.98 -25.81
CA GLY A 285 19.45 7.73 -24.82
C GLY A 285 19.00 7.56 -23.37
N SER A 286 19.87 7.89 -22.43
CA SER A 286 19.64 7.74 -20.98
C SER A 286 18.52 8.62 -20.42
N THR A 287 18.15 9.69 -21.13
CA THR A 287 17.03 10.58 -20.84
C THR A 287 15.67 10.00 -21.26
N ARG A 288 15.66 8.94 -22.05
CA ARG A 288 14.44 8.29 -22.59
C ARG A 288 13.46 7.86 -21.50
N ARG A 289 13.94 7.29 -20.39
CA ARG A 289 13.08 6.86 -19.29
C ARG A 289 12.40 8.03 -18.58
N ALA A 290 13.14 9.07 -18.20
CA ALA A 290 12.57 10.21 -17.47
C ALA A 290 11.59 11.02 -18.35
N ALA A 291 11.91 11.22 -19.62
CA ALA A 291 11.03 11.88 -20.59
C ALA A 291 9.77 11.03 -20.87
N GLY A 292 9.92 9.69 -20.97
CA GLY A 292 8.80 8.76 -21.13
C GLY A 292 7.82 8.82 -19.96
N TRP A 293 8.30 8.86 -18.71
CA TRP A 293 7.44 8.98 -17.53
C TRP A 293 6.65 10.27 -17.49
N ALA A 294 7.27 11.40 -17.86
CA ALA A 294 6.57 12.68 -17.91
C ALA A 294 5.51 12.72 -19.02
N ALA A 295 5.81 12.13 -20.17
CA ALA A 295 4.85 12.00 -21.26
C ALA A 295 3.66 11.09 -20.89
N ASP A 296 3.94 9.93 -20.25
CA ASP A 296 2.92 9.02 -19.74
C ASP A 296 2.00 9.71 -18.72
N LEU A 297 2.58 10.44 -17.77
CA LEU A 297 1.78 11.17 -16.78
C LEU A 297 0.84 12.21 -17.44
N ARG A 298 1.33 12.96 -18.44
CA ARG A 298 0.51 13.93 -19.17
C ARG A 298 -0.59 13.25 -19.97
N PHE A 299 -0.28 12.14 -20.66
CA PHE A 299 -1.26 11.36 -21.41
C PHE A 299 -2.35 10.85 -20.48
N ARG A 300 -2.00 10.25 -19.34
CA ARG A 300 -2.95 9.74 -18.36
C ARG A 300 -3.81 10.83 -17.75
N GLN A 301 -3.24 12.00 -17.46
CA GLN A 301 -4.00 13.13 -16.92
C GLN A 301 -5.03 13.64 -17.93
N LYS A 302 -4.65 13.82 -19.19
CA LYS A 302 -5.57 14.23 -20.27
C LYS A 302 -6.62 13.14 -20.54
N GLY A 303 -6.22 11.86 -20.62
CA GLY A 303 -7.13 10.73 -20.79
C GLY A 303 -8.16 10.61 -19.66
N SER A 304 -7.72 10.84 -18.42
CA SER A 304 -8.59 10.89 -17.25
C SER A 304 -9.70 11.93 -17.41
N LEU A 305 -9.36 13.15 -17.82
CA LEU A 305 -10.35 14.21 -18.04
C LEU A 305 -11.33 13.90 -19.17
N ILE A 306 -10.85 13.31 -20.27
CA ILE A 306 -11.64 12.95 -21.43
C ILE A 306 -12.71 11.89 -21.09
N ARG A 307 -12.42 10.95 -20.17
CA ARG A 307 -13.33 9.87 -19.77
C ARG A 307 -14.37 10.23 -18.72
N ILE A 308 -14.35 11.45 -18.18
CA ILE A 308 -15.25 11.87 -17.09
C ILE A 308 -16.71 11.62 -17.45
N ALA A 309 -17.15 12.00 -18.67
CA ALA A 309 -18.53 11.83 -19.10
C ALA A 309 -18.96 10.37 -19.05
N GLY A 310 -18.24 9.49 -19.75
CA GLY A 310 -18.57 8.06 -19.77
C GLY A 310 -18.51 7.37 -18.42
N THR A 311 -17.57 7.77 -17.54
CA THR A 311 -17.53 7.23 -16.18
C THR A 311 -18.68 7.73 -15.32
N ALA A 312 -19.09 9.00 -15.48
CA ALA A 312 -20.23 9.55 -14.76
C ALA A 312 -21.54 8.87 -15.19
N ASP A 313 -21.73 8.64 -16.48
CA ASP A 313 -22.91 7.95 -17.01
C ASP A 313 -22.95 6.50 -16.52
N PHE A 314 -21.82 5.80 -16.50
CA PHE A 314 -21.74 4.45 -15.96
C PHE A 314 -22.04 4.42 -14.44
N ALA A 315 -21.52 5.38 -13.68
CA ALA A 315 -21.82 5.49 -12.26
C ALA A 315 -23.28 5.84 -11.99
N ASP A 316 -23.89 6.67 -12.85
CA ASP A 316 -25.32 7.00 -12.84
C ASP A 316 -26.19 5.74 -12.95
N ASP A 317 -25.86 4.86 -13.91
CA ASP A 317 -26.54 3.57 -14.10
C ASP A 317 -26.43 2.68 -12.85
N LEU A 318 -25.22 2.58 -12.26
CA LEU A 318 -25.02 1.78 -11.05
C LEU A 318 -25.83 2.33 -9.86
N ILE A 319 -25.84 3.64 -9.68
CA ILE A 319 -26.58 4.28 -8.58
C ILE A 319 -28.08 4.15 -8.83
N GLY A 320 -28.54 4.35 -10.07
CA GLY A 320 -29.93 4.14 -10.47
C GLY A 320 -30.42 2.72 -10.21
N ASN A 321 -29.52 1.73 -10.28
CA ASN A 321 -29.78 0.34 -9.92
C ASN A 321 -29.66 0.07 -8.41
N GLY A 322 -29.64 1.09 -7.58
CA GLY A 322 -29.70 0.98 -6.11
C GLY A 322 -28.37 0.74 -5.44
N GLN A 323 -27.24 0.79 -6.15
CA GLN A 323 -25.90 0.58 -5.57
C GLN A 323 -25.34 1.86 -4.96
N GLN A 324 -24.37 1.74 -4.05
CA GLN A 324 -23.50 2.84 -3.66
C GLN A 324 -22.16 2.69 -4.38
N VAL A 325 -21.68 3.77 -4.99
CA VAL A 325 -20.52 3.73 -5.89
C VAL A 325 -19.32 4.46 -5.30
N ALA A 326 -18.20 3.78 -5.17
CA ALA A 326 -16.91 4.38 -4.88
C ALA A 326 -16.11 4.52 -6.17
N ILE A 327 -15.59 5.71 -6.48
CA ILE A 327 -14.85 5.98 -7.72
C ILE A 327 -13.41 6.34 -7.37
N SER A 328 -12.46 5.51 -7.79
CA SER A 328 -11.03 5.78 -7.62
C SER A 328 -10.49 6.57 -8.79
N VAL A 329 -9.90 7.73 -8.52
CA VAL A 329 -9.24 8.58 -9.52
C VAL A 329 -7.79 8.89 -9.11
N ALA A 330 -6.93 9.23 -10.10
CA ALA A 330 -5.55 9.60 -9.85
C ALA A 330 -5.35 11.10 -9.57
N PHE A 331 -6.22 11.93 -10.13
CA PHE A 331 -6.02 13.37 -10.25
C PHE A 331 -7.10 14.14 -9.49
N LEU A 332 -6.70 15.21 -8.83
CA LEU A 332 -7.62 16.07 -8.06
C LEU A 332 -8.63 16.78 -8.95
N GLU A 333 -8.20 17.21 -10.13
CA GLU A 333 -9.06 17.87 -11.10
C GLU A 333 -10.17 16.91 -11.59
N THR A 334 -9.81 15.68 -11.96
CA THR A 334 -10.78 14.64 -12.31
C THR A 334 -11.76 14.37 -11.17
N SER A 335 -11.28 14.32 -9.93
CA SER A 335 -12.12 14.14 -8.74
C SER A 335 -13.17 15.26 -8.62
N ALA A 336 -12.74 16.51 -8.77
CA ALA A 336 -13.63 17.65 -8.66
C ALA A 336 -14.72 17.64 -9.75
N LEU A 337 -14.33 17.40 -11.00
CA LEU A 337 -15.25 17.41 -12.15
C LEU A 337 -16.21 16.21 -12.12
N LEU A 338 -15.79 15.02 -11.68
CA LEU A 338 -16.69 13.87 -11.48
C LEU A 338 -17.74 14.15 -10.40
N VAL A 339 -17.33 14.76 -9.28
CA VAL A 339 -18.27 15.15 -8.22
C VAL A 339 -19.28 16.15 -8.75
N GLU A 340 -18.84 17.18 -9.49
CA GLU A 340 -19.71 18.20 -10.08
C GLU A 340 -20.70 17.56 -11.06
N LYS A 341 -20.22 16.71 -11.97
CA LYS A 341 -21.05 16.06 -12.98
C LYS A 341 -22.11 15.15 -12.36
N LEU A 342 -21.73 14.30 -11.39
CA LEU A 342 -22.68 13.40 -10.72
C LEU A 342 -23.70 14.19 -9.84
N ARG A 343 -23.29 15.30 -9.24
CA ARG A 343 -24.24 16.22 -8.60
C ARG A 343 -25.20 16.84 -9.59
N GLY A 344 -24.74 17.15 -10.79
CA GLY A 344 -25.59 17.62 -11.91
C GLY A 344 -26.65 16.60 -12.32
N HIS A 345 -26.38 15.28 -12.13
CA HIS A 345 -27.37 14.22 -12.31
C HIS A 345 -28.33 14.05 -11.10
N GLY A 346 -28.15 14.84 -10.06
CA GLY A 346 -29.01 14.85 -8.86
C GLY A 346 -28.54 13.92 -7.73
N TRP A 347 -27.35 13.30 -7.83
CA TRP A 347 -26.83 12.37 -6.82
C TRP A 347 -26.12 13.09 -5.68
N ARG A 348 -26.20 12.49 -4.48
CA ARG A 348 -25.46 12.95 -3.29
C ARG A 348 -24.04 12.43 -3.35
N VAL A 349 -23.11 13.27 -3.73
CA VAL A 349 -21.70 12.88 -3.99
C VAL A 349 -20.75 13.80 -3.27
N ASP A 350 -19.67 13.25 -2.72
CA ASP A 350 -18.58 14.04 -2.14
C ASP A 350 -17.22 13.38 -2.45
N ALA A 351 -16.12 14.06 -2.10
CA ALA A 351 -14.78 13.58 -2.38
C ALA A 351 -13.96 13.34 -1.11
N ILE A 352 -13.06 12.34 -1.16
CA ILE A 352 -11.99 12.07 -0.19
C ILE A 352 -10.65 12.25 -0.89
N ASN A 353 -9.85 13.24 -0.48
CA ASN A 353 -8.57 13.50 -1.11
C ASN A 353 -7.51 14.04 -0.15
N GLY A 354 -6.25 14.07 -0.60
CA GLY A 354 -5.11 14.47 0.22
C GLY A 354 -5.01 15.97 0.54
N THR A 355 -5.80 16.83 -0.10
CA THR A 355 -5.80 18.29 0.15
C THR A 355 -6.77 18.70 1.25
N GLN A 356 -7.70 17.81 1.60
CA GLN A 356 -8.67 18.02 2.68
C GLN A 356 -8.09 17.66 4.04
N SER A 357 -8.68 18.21 5.11
CA SER A 357 -8.32 17.81 6.47
C SER A 357 -8.73 16.34 6.73
N GLY A 358 -8.03 15.68 7.65
CA GLY A 358 -8.39 14.32 8.04
C GLY A 358 -9.82 14.22 8.61
N GLU A 359 -10.27 15.26 9.32
CA GLU A 359 -11.64 15.35 9.87
C GLU A 359 -12.69 15.44 8.77
N ARG A 360 -12.43 16.23 7.72
CA ARG A 360 -13.32 16.34 6.57
C ARG A 360 -13.41 15.01 5.80
N ASN A 361 -12.28 14.39 5.52
CA ASN A 361 -12.24 13.08 4.86
C ASN A 361 -12.99 12.01 5.66
N GLU A 362 -12.83 12.01 6.99
CA GLU A 362 -13.56 11.08 7.87
C GLU A 362 -15.06 11.36 7.90
N ALA A 363 -15.47 12.62 7.90
CA ALA A 363 -16.88 12.98 7.83
C ALA A 363 -17.53 12.48 6.52
N VAL A 364 -16.86 12.65 5.37
CA VAL A 364 -17.32 12.13 4.07
C VAL A 364 -17.38 10.61 4.08
N ARG A 365 -16.35 9.94 4.61
CA ARG A 365 -16.33 8.48 4.74
C ARG A 365 -17.53 7.97 5.56
N LEU A 366 -17.78 8.58 6.71
CA LEU A 366 -18.90 8.21 7.58
C LEU A 366 -20.25 8.47 6.92
N ALA A 367 -20.42 9.58 6.21
CA ALA A 367 -21.63 9.86 5.45
C ALA A 367 -21.89 8.80 4.37
N PHE A 368 -20.85 8.37 3.65
CA PHE A 368 -20.95 7.27 2.69
C PHE A 368 -21.30 5.95 3.40
N GLN A 369 -20.66 5.65 4.53
CA GLN A 369 -20.93 4.43 5.29
C GLN A 369 -22.35 4.36 5.88
N ARG A 370 -23.00 5.49 6.15
CA ARG A 370 -24.39 5.57 6.62
C ARG A 370 -25.41 5.60 5.49
N GLY A 371 -24.99 5.53 4.22
CA GLY A 371 -25.90 5.63 3.08
C GLY A 371 -26.41 7.05 2.79
N GLU A 372 -25.83 8.07 3.44
CA GLU A 372 -26.16 9.49 3.23
C GLU A 372 -25.63 10.01 1.89
N LEU A 373 -24.61 9.36 1.32
CA LEU A 373 -24.08 9.61 -0.01
C LEU A 373 -24.37 8.44 -0.94
N ASP A 374 -24.66 8.73 -2.20
CA ASP A 374 -24.86 7.73 -3.25
C ASP A 374 -23.54 7.33 -3.90
N ALA A 375 -22.62 8.29 -4.00
CA ALA A 375 -21.25 8.01 -4.44
C ALA A 375 -20.20 8.78 -3.64
N VAL A 376 -18.97 8.26 -3.68
CA VAL A 376 -17.76 8.92 -3.18
C VAL A 376 -16.65 8.83 -4.20
N VAL A 377 -16.02 9.96 -4.53
CA VAL A 377 -14.85 10.00 -5.41
C VAL A 377 -13.58 10.14 -4.55
N PHE A 378 -12.59 9.28 -4.73
CA PHE A 378 -11.41 9.30 -3.87
C PHE A 378 -10.09 9.21 -4.64
N THR A 379 -9.09 9.97 -4.17
CA THR A 379 -7.72 9.92 -4.69
C THR A 379 -6.76 9.19 -3.76
N VAL A 380 -7.15 8.99 -2.50
CA VAL A 380 -6.32 8.39 -1.45
C VAL A 380 -6.37 6.87 -1.55
N THR A 381 -5.22 6.24 -1.62
CA THR A 381 -5.10 4.77 -1.68
C THR A 381 -4.91 4.11 -0.32
N GLU A 382 -4.63 4.88 0.73
CA GLU A 382 -4.30 4.35 2.05
C GLU A 382 -5.36 4.72 3.10
N ALA A 383 -5.57 3.85 4.06
CA ALA A 383 -6.25 4.08 5.33
C ALA A 383 -7.72 4.56 5.28
N ILE A 384 -8.46 4.28 4.20
CA ILE A 384 -9.91 4.49 4.15
C ILE A 384 -10.65 3.15 4.03
N SER A 385 -11.87 3.09 4.56
CA SER A 385 -12.75 1.93 4.48
C SER A 385 -14.08 2.37 3.88
N LEU A 386 -14.48 1.73 2.78
CA LEU A 386 -15.69 2.05 2.01
C LEU A 386 -16.54 0.80 1.77
N HIS A 387 -16.31 -0.28 2.53
CA HIS A 387 -17.03 -1.53 2.36
C HIS A 387 -18.45 -1.45 2.90
N ARG A 388 -19.28 -2.38 2.47
CA ARG A 388 -20.67 -2.52 2.89
C ARG A 388 -20.79 -2.89 4.37
N GLY A 389 -21.82 -2.37 5.05
CA GLY A 389 -22.25 -2.86 6.37
C GLY A 389 -21.36 -2.46 7.55
N GLU A 390 -20.43 -1.51 7.38
CA GLU A 390 -19.64 -0.98 8.51
C GLU A 390 -20.52 -0.21 9.50
N MET A 391 -21.56 0.46 9.00
CA MET A 391 -22.48 1.26 9.81
C MET A 391 -23.94 1.00 9.42
N PRO A 392 -24.91 1.19 10.35
CA PRO A 392 -26.34 1.17 10.03
C PRO A 392 -26.65 2.18 8.91
N GLY A 393 -27.49 1.77 7.95
CA GLY A 393 -27.82 2.54 6.75
C GLY A 393 -26.90 2.29 5.56
N GLY A 394 -25.80 1.57 5.77
CA GLY A 394 -24.79 1.24 4.74
C GLY A 394 -24.94 -0.17 4.14
N GLU A 395 -26.16 -0.71 4.08
CA GLU A 395 -26.43 -2.08 3.62
C GLU A 395 -26.53 -2.19 2.08
N ARG A 396 -26.59 -1.07 1.36
CA ARG A 396 -26.63 -1.07 -0.11
C ARG A 396 -25.42 -1.77 -0.69
N GLU A 397 -25.57 -2.46 -1.80
CA GLU A 397 -24.44 -3.08 -2.50
C GLU A 397 -23.40 -2.04 -2.90
N ARG A 398 -22.13 -2.45 -2.85
CA ARG A 398 -20.99 -1.60 -3.20
C ARG A 398 -20.45 -1.94 -4.57
N SER A 399 -20.25 -0.92 -5.37
CA SER A 399 -19.45 -0.98 -6.59
C SER A 399 -18.25 -0.08 -6.48
N LEU A 400 -17.13 -0.56 -6.95
CA LEU A 400 -15.89 0.22 -7.07
C LEU A 400 -15.60 0.45 -8.55
N VAL A 401 -15.55 1.70 -8.98
CA VAL A 401 -15.13 2.07 -10.32
C VAL A 401 -13.69 2.59 -10.27
N VAL A 402 -12.77 1.89 -10.87
CA VAL A 402 -11.38 2.33 -11.05
C VAL A 402 -11.32 3.13 -12.34
N HIS A 403 -11.51 4.43 -12.24
CA HIS A 403 -11.50 5.35 -13.38
C HIS A 403 -10.10 5.51 -13.96
N ASP A 404 -9.09 5.66 -13.08
CA ASP A 404 -7.69 5.77 -13.49
C ASP A 404 -6.92 4.52 -13.06
N MET A 405 -6.51 3.71 -14.03
CA MET A 405 -5.63 2.60 -13.75
C MET A 405 -4.30 3.05 -13.17
N ARG A 406 -3.88 2.37 -12.12
CA ARG A 406 -2.54 2.55 -11.57
C ARG A 406 -1.57 1.58 -12.25
N HIS A 407 -0.36 2.04 -12.51
CA HIS A 407 0.73 1.20 -12.99
C HIS A 407 1.43 0.42 -11.85
N SER A 408 0.79 0.33 -10.70
CA SER A 408 1.20 -0.43 -9.54
C SER A 408 0.10 -1.37 -9.13
N ALA A 409 0.37 -2.66 -9.23
CA ALA A 409 -0.55 -3.71 -8.80
C ALA A 409 -0.83 -3.61 -7.30
N ILE A 410 0.14 -3.16 -6.51
CA ILE A 410 -0.01 -2.90 -5.08
C ILE A 410 -1.06 -1.83 -4.83
N GLN A 411 -0.97 -0.70 -5.55
CA GLN A 411 -1.94 0.37 -5.40
C GLN A 411 -3.34 -0.08 -5.83
N LEU A 412 -3.45 -0.87 -6.89
CA LEU A 412 -4.73 -1.43 -7.32
C LEU A 412 -5.34 -2.36 -6.28
N GLN A 413 -4.56 -3.28 -5.71
CA GLN A 413 -5.03 -4.13 -4.60
C GLN A 413 -5.45 -3.31 -3.38
N GLN A 414 -4.73 -2.23 -3.07
CA GLN A 414 -5.13 -1.33 -2.00
C GLN A 414 -6.45 -0.62 -2.30
N ILE A 415 -6.67 -0.21 -3.56
CA ILE A 415 -7.92 0.41 -4.02
C ILE A 415 -9.07 -0.59 -3.92
N GLU A 416 -8.91 -1.81 -4.45
CA GLU A 416 -9.90 -2.89 -4.35
C GLU A 416 -10.29 -3.16 -2.89
N GLY A 417 -9.29 -3.28 -2.02
CA GLY A 417 -9.48 -3.51 -0.59
C GLY A 417 -10.14 -2.36 0.16
N ARG A 418 -10.54 -1.26 -0.49
CA ARG A 418 -11.39 -0.22 0.14
C ARG A 418 -12.84 -0.64 0.21
N CYS A 419 -13.33 -1.34 -0.81
CA CYS A 419 -14.71 -1.78 -0.93
C CYS A 419 -14.87 -3.28 -0.73
N HIS A 420 -13.99 -4.10 -1.31
CA HIS A 420 -13.95 -5.55 -1.12
C HIS A 420 -13.14 -5.88 0.14
N ARG A 421 -13.80 -5.87 1.27
CA ARG A 421 -13.13 -5.90 2.57
C ARG A 421 -14.03 -6.55 3.63
N ASP A 422 -13.41 -7.12 4.66
CA ASP A 422 -14.11 -7.66 5.82
C ASP A 422 -15.15 -8.74 5.49
N GLY A 423 -14.87 -9.55 4.46
CA GLY A 423 -15.82 -10.56 3.98
C GLY A 423 -17.05 -9.96 3.28
N GLN A 424 -17.03 -8.67 2.98
CA GLN A 424 -18.07 -8.01 2.18
C GLN A 424 -17.63 -7.92 0.72
N ARG A 425 -18.54 -8.33 -0.16
CA ARG A 425 -18.32 -8.30 -1.59
C ARG A 425 -18.53 -6.90 -2.15
N ALA A 426 -17.66 -6.51 -3.10
CA ALA A 426 -17.90 -5.42 -4.02
C ALA A 426 -17.54 -5.89 -5.44
N VAL A 427 -18.29 -5.44 -6.44
CA VAL A 427 -17.90 -5.60 -7.85
C VAL A 427 -16.95 -4.47 -8.22
N ILE A 428 -15.86 -4.81 -8.88
CA ILE A 428 -14.80 -3.87 -9.22
C ILE A 428 -14.76 -3.70 -10.73
N TYR A 429 -15.06 -2.50 -11.19
CA TYR A 429 -15.08 -2.13 -12.58
C TYR A 429 -13.83 -1.32 -12.95
N TYR A 430 -13.05 -1.84 -13.90
CA TYR A 430 -11.91 -1.14 -14.47
C TYR A 430 -12.34 -0.41 -15.73
N ALA A 431 -12.62 0.88 -15.57
CA ALA A 431 -13.11 1.73 -16.66
C ALA A 431 -11.97 2.11 -17.62
N TYR A 432 -12.21 1.98 -18.91
CA TYR A 432 -11.29 2.37 -19.96
C TYR A 432 -12.02 3.05 -21.13
N ALA A 433 -11.32 3.86 -21.90
CA ALA A 433 -11.89 4.45 -23.12
C ALA A 433 -12.04 3.38 -24.22
N GLU A 434 -13.26 3.17 -24.66
CA GLU A 434 -13.62 2.16 -25.66
C GLU A 434 -12.85 2.36 -26.99
N ASN A 435 -12.39 1.25 -27.59
CA ASN A 435 -11.62 1.25 -28.84
C ASN A 435 -10.33 2.08 -28.77
N THR A 436 -9.60 2.03 -27.64
CA THR A 436 -8.32 2.71 -27.44
C THR A 436 -7.26 1.75 -26.92
N VAL A 437 -6.02 2.24 -26.79
CA VAL A 437 -4.92 1.48 -26.18
C VAL A 437 -5.21 1.09 -24.72
N GLU A 438 -6.09 1.80 -24.04
CA GLU A 438 -6.42 1.55 -22.64
C GLU A 438 -7.07 0.18 -22.41
N GLU A 439 -7.78 -0.37 -23.41
CA GLU A 439 -8.34 -1.71 -23.34
C GLU A 439 -7.27 -2.77 -23.13
N LYS A 440 -6.20 -2.72 -23.94
CA LYS A 440 -5.06 -3.64 -23.80
C LYS A 440 -4.31 -3.43 -22.49
N ILE A 441 -4.18 -2.18 -22.06
CA ILE A 441 -3.57 -1.86 -20.76
C ILE A 441 -4.41 -2.45 -19.64
N ALA A 442 -5.74 -2.32 -19.66
CA ALA A 442 -6.65 -2.87 -18.67
C ALA A 442 -6.53 -4.40 -18.57
N ALA A 443 -6.59 -5.09 -19.71
CA ALA A 443 -6.44 -6.54 -19.76
C ALA A 443 -5.09 -7.00 -19.21
N THR A 444 -4.01 -6.30 -19.58
CA THR A 444 -2.65 -6.60 -19.10
C THR A 444 -2.52 -6.42 -17.59
N VAL A 445 -3.06 -5.32 -17.04
CA VAL A 445 -3.03 -5.02 -15.62
C VAL A 445 -3.80 -6.08 -14.83
N ILE A 446 -5.00 -6.43 -15.25
CA ILE A 446 -5.84 -7.42 -14.54
C ILE A 446 -5.22 -8.81 -14.62
N GLY A 447 -4.71 -9.21 -15.79
CA GLY A 447 -3.99 -10.48 -15.92
C GLY A 447 -2.78 -10.57 -14.97
N ARG A 448 -1.98 -9.51 -14.91
CA ARG A 448 -0.83 -9.44 -14.00
C ARG A 448 -1.23 -9.44 -12.53
N MET A 449 -2.35 -8.83 -12.17
CA MET A 449 -2.85 -8.89 -10.78
C MET A 449 -3.26 -10.30 -10.36
N ALA A 450 -3.78 -11.10 -11.29
CA ALA A 450 -4.13 -12.50 -11.02
C ALA A 450 -2.89 -13.37 -10.78
N ASP A 451 -1.77 -13.09 -11.49
CA ASP A 451 -0.54 -13.86 -11.43
C ASP A 451 0.40 -13.49 -10.26
N MET A 452 0.01 -12.50 -9.45
CA MET A 452 0.87 -12.02 -8.35
C MET A 452 1.01 -13.04 -7.24
N ASP A 453 2.11 -13.77 -7.23
CA ASP A 453 2.47 -14.75 -6.21
C ASP A 453 3.65 -14.30 -5.31
N GLY A 454 3.48 -14.41 -4.01
CA GLY A 454 4.52 -14.46 -2.99
C GLY A 454 5.12 -13.13 -2.50
N MET A 455 6.02 -12.52 -3.19
CA MET A 455 6.45 -11.14 -2.94
C MET A 455 5.46 -10.20 -3.62
N ALA A 456 5.16 -9.09 -2.97
CA ALA A 456 4.31 -8.05 -3.53
C ALA A 456 4.69 -7.81 -4.99
N GLY A 457 3.70 -7.82 -5.86
CA GLY A 457 3.88 -7.81 -7.29
C GLY A 457 4.93 -6.81 -7.75
N ASP A 458 5.71 -7.27 -8.68
CA ASP A 458 6.75 -6.48 -9.28
C ASP A 458 6.11 -5.33 -10.08
N ASP A 459 6.02 -4.15 -9.47
CA ASP A 459 5.60 -2.95 -10.18
C ASP A 459 6.47 -2.72 -11.42
N THR A 460 7.73 -3.19 -11.42
CA THR A 460 8.61 -3.13 -12.58
C THR A 460 8.09 -4.03 -13.70
N ALA A 461 7.69 -5.26 -13.39
CA ALA A 461 7.12 -6.16 -14.39
C ALA A 461 5.76 -5.67 -14.91
N MET A 462 4.97 -5.02 -14.06
CA MET A 462 3.73 -4.35 -14.48
C MET A 462 4.04 -3.20 -15.44
N LEU A 463 5.00 -2.35 -15.08
CA LEU A 463 5.42 -1.22 -15.90
C LEU A 463 6.02 -1.66 -17.24
N ASP A 464 6.85 -2.70 -17.23
CA ASP A 464 7.45 -3.25 -18.45
C ASP A 464 6.36 -3.85 -19.35
N ALA A 465 5.37 -4.55 -18.79
CA ALA A 465 4.24 -5.09 -19.55
C ALA A 465 3.37 -3.97 -20.16
N ILE A 466 3.08 -2.92 -19.40
CA ILE A 466 2.34 -1.74 -19.92
C ILE A 466 3.16 -1.02 -20.99
N ALA A 467 4.46 -0.86 -20.80
CA ALA A 467 5.36 -0.25 -21.78
C ALA A 467 5.35 -1.04 -23.09
N GLY A 468 5.40 -2.39 -23.02
CA GLY A 468 5.30 -3.26 -24.19
C GLY A 468 3.98 -3.04 -24.96
N VAL A 469 2.85 -2.98 -24.26
CA VAL A 469 1.53 -2.70 -24.89
C VAL A 469 1.52 -1.33 -25.56
N ILE A 470 2.11 -0.32 -24.92
CA ILE A 470 2.19 1.04 -25.48
C ILE A 470 3.10 1.06 -26.72
N GLU A 471 4.24 0.38 -26.69
CA GLU A 471 5.17 0.28 -27.81
C GLU A 471 4.52 -0.42 -29.01
N GLU A 472 3.88 -1.58 -28.80
CA GLU A 472 3.13 -2.29 -29.84
C GLU A 472 2.00 -1.42 -30.45
N ALA A 473 1.23 -0.73 -29.61
CA ALA A 473 0.17 0.15 -30.05
C ALA A 473 0.70 1.42 -30.77
N ALA A 474 1.92 1.84 -30.45
CA ALA A 474 2.56 2.98 -31.10
C ALA A 474 3.11 2.62 -32.51
N GLU A 475 3.48 1.34 -32.72
CA GLU A 475 3.99 0.81 -33.99
C GLU A 475 2.86 0.39 -34.93
N ALA A 476 1.70 0.00 -34.39
CA ALA A 476 0.51 -0.31 -35.17
C ALA A 476 -0.02 0.97 -35.85
N ARG A 477 0.00 0.98 -37.20
CA ARG A 477 -0.45 2.10 -38.05
C ARG A 477 -1.96 2.09 -38.24
#